data_2708396cbb8b50595a8ca06d2f67ca55
#
_entry.id   2708396cbb8b50595a8ca06d2f67ca55
#
_cell.length_a   1.000
_cell.length_b   1.000
_cell.length_c   1.000
_cell.angle_alpha   90.00
_cell.angle_beta   90.00
_cell.angle_gamma   90.00
#
_symmetry.space_group_name_H-M   'P 1'
#
loop_
_entity.id
_entity.type
_entity.pdbx_description
1 polymer ?
#
loop_
_entity_poly.entity_id
_entity_poly.type
_entity_poly.pdbx_seq_one_letter_code
_entity_poly.pdbx_strand_id
1 'polypeptide(L)'
;MIAVLTGDLVDSTRLSSAQYKQAISGLNTVLENIKGRTQCHFELFRGDGFQVVFPEPEEAVQAMFTLRLFLNSQIEDVAINCTQALAYGAGELSKDSPGTSTGEAFIQSGRALDNARGGEFRVIQATVTNGKTSQQPAIDIMCSQLSYVLNRLSKKQADLLYQYISQDFPKHQVLADNNNTSRQNISERLKSAGGDLLAPFINYINALKDEA
;
A
#
# COMPACT_ATOMS: atom_id res chain seq x y z
N MET A 1 -17.67 9.16 -0.51
CA MET A 1 -16.26 9.10 -1.02
C MET A 1 -15.76 7.69 -0.79
N ILE A 2 -15.04 7.11 -1.75
CA ILE A 2 -14.37 5.80 -1.64
C ILE A 2 -12.87 5.99 -1.89
N ALA A 3 -12.07 4.96 -1.59
CA ALA A 3 -10.68 4.90 -2.04
C ALA A 3 -10.48 3.71 -3.00
N VAL A 4 -9.71 3.93 -4.06
CA VAL A 4 -9.36 2.90 -5.04
C VAL A 4 -7.84 2.79 -5.12
N LEU A 5 -7.33 1.60 -4.82
CA LEU A 5 -5.92 1.24 -4.96
C LEU A 5 -5.77 0.39 -6.23
N THR A 6 -4.98 0.87 -7.17
CA THR A 6 -4.59 0.10 -8.37
C THR A 6 -3.08 -0.13 -8.35
N GLY A 7 -2.63 -1.30 -8.79
CA GLY A 7 -1.20 -1.59 -8.82
C GLY A 7 -0.85 -2.77 -9.70
N ASP A 8 0.46 -2.96 -9.89
CA ASP A 8 1.06 -4.06 -10.63
C ASP A 8 2.37 -4.52 -9.99
N LEU A 9 2.80 -5.73 -10.28
CA LEU A 9 4.07 -6.27 -9.79
C LEU A 9 5.22 -5.80 -10.69
N VAL A 10 6.28 -5.32 -10.05
CA VAL A 10 7.49 -4.87 -10.77
C VAL A 10 8.27 -6.05 -11.30
N ASP A 11 8.71 -5.97 -12.57
CA ASP A 11 9.55 -6.97 -13.23
C ASP A 11 8.97 -8.40 -13.23
N SER A 12 7.65 -8.55 -13.16
CA SER A 12 6.96 -9.86 -13.13
C SER A 12 7.35 -10.77 -14.30
N THR A 13 7.64 -10.19 -15.48
CA THR A 13 8.06 -10.92 -16.68
C THR A 13 9.47 -11.51 -16.59
N ARG A 14 10.28 -11.08 -15.63
CA ARG A 14 11.64 -11.61 -15.38
C ARG A 14 11.64 -12.78 -14.39
N LEU A 15 10.52 -13.05 -13.74
CA LEU A 15 10.40 -14.14 -12.79
C LEU A 15 10.35 -15.50 -13.52
N SER A 16 10.95 -16.51 -12.93
CA SER A 16 10.71 -17.88 -13.35
C SER A 16 9.23 -18.26 -13.14
N SER A 17 8.75 -19.28 -13.84
CA SER A 17 7.35 -19.74 -13.69
C SER A 17 7.00 -20.10 -12.24
N ALA A 18 7.95 -20.63 -11.48
CA ALA A 18 7.75 -20.95 -10.05
C ALA A 18 7.63 -19.67 -9.20
N GLN A 19 8.56 -18.72 -9.37
CA GLN A 19 8.54 -17.44 -8.67
C GLN A 19 7.29 -16.62 -9.02
N TYR A 20 6.88 -16.62 -10.29
CA TYR A 20 5.66 -15.94 -10.71
C TYR A 20 4.42 -16.54 -10.01
N LYS A 21 4.29 -17.86 -9.95
CA LYS A 21 3.19 -18.50 -9.22
C LYS A 21 3.21 -18.15 -7.73
N GLN A 22 4.38 -18.13 -7.10
CA GLN A 22 4.53 -17.70 -5.70
C GLN A 22 4.11 -16.24 -5.51
N ALA A 23 4.52 -15.34 -6.42
CA ALA A 23 4.16 -13.93 -6.37
C ALA A 23 2.65 -13.71 -6.47
N ILE A 24 1.98 -14.36 -7.42
CA ILE A 24 0.51 -14.27 -7.59
C ILE A 24 -0.23 -14.90 -6.41
N SER A 25 0.23 -16.06 -5.92
CA SER A 25 -0.34 -16.67 -4.71
C SER A 25 -0.19 -15.76 -3.49
N GLY A 26 0.99 -15.15 -3.31
CA GLY A 26 1.24 -14.19 -2.23
C GLY A 26 0.39 -12.94 -2.35
N LEU A 27 0.26 -12.39 -3.56
CA LEU A 27 -0.63 -11.25 -3.83
C LEU A 27 -2.08 -11.58 -3.44
N ASN A 28 -2.59 -12.72 -3.88
CA ASN A 28 -3.94 -13.15 -3.50
C ASN A 28 -4.07 -13.34 -1.97
N THR A 29 -3.06 -13.95 -1.34
CA THR A 29 -3.06 -14.15 0.12
C THR A 29 -3.15 -12.84 0.88
N VAL A 30 -2.33 -11.85 0.53
CA VAL A 30 -2.37 -10.55 1.23
C VAL A 30 -3.66 -9.78 0.96
N LEU A 31 -4.22 -9.87 -0.24
CA LEU A 31 -5.49 -9.24 -0.56
C LEU A 31 -6.66 -9.86 0.21
N GLU A 32 -6.71 -11.18 0.33
CA GLU A 32 -7.70 -11.86 1.19
C GLU A 32 -7.51 -11.51 2.67
N ASN A 33 -6.28 -11.38 3.16
CA ASN A 33 -6.00 -10.94 4.52
C ASN A 33 -6.47 -9.49 4.77
N ILE A 34 -6.26 -8.60 3.81
CA ILE A 34 -6.76 -7.23 3.88
C ILE A 34 -8.29 -7.23 3.88
N LYS A 35 -8.92 -7.97 2.96
CA LYS A 35 -10.38 -8.13 2.90
C LYS A 35 -10.99 -8.68 4.19
N GLY A 36 -10.30 -9.60 4.85
CA GLY A 36 -10.75 -10.14 6.14
C GLY A 36 -10.69 -9.14 7.31
N ARG A 37 -9.98 -8.03 7.15
CA ARG A 37 -9.83 -6.96 8.17
C ARG A 37 -10.60 -5.69 7.83
N THR A 38 -10.81 -5.48 6.54
CA THR A 38 -11.49 -4.30 5.98
C THR A 38 -12.69 -4.76 5.17
N GLN A 39 -13.59 -3.88 4.85
CA GLN A 39 -14.73 -4.19 3.96
C GLN A 39 -14.37 -3.92 2.48
N CYS A 40 -13.13 -4.25 2.09
CA CYS A 40 -12.70 -3.99 0.73
C CYS A 40 -13.16 -5.08 -0.26
N HIS A 41 -13.22 -4.70 -1.53
CA HIS A 41 -13.42 -5.60 -2.66
C HIS A 41 -12.19 -5.52 -3.56
N PHE A 42 -11.72 -6.65 -4.08
CA PHE A 42 -10.56 -6.64 -4.97
C PHE A 42 -10.74 -7.54 -6.18
N GLU A 43 -9.99 -7.24 -7.23
CA GLU A 43 -9.91 -8.04 -8.45
C GLU A 43 -8.47 -8.04 -8.97
N LEU A 44 -8.05 -9.20 -9.52
CA LEU A 44 -6.75 -9.37 -10.17
C LEU A 44 -6.93 -9.32 -11.67
N PHE A 45 -6.07 -8.55 -12.35
CA PHE A 45 -6.13 -8.34 -13.79
C PHE A 45 -4.84 -8.79 -14.47
N ARG A 46 -4.96 -9.38 -15.66
CA ARG A 46 -3.84 -9.68 -16.56
C ARG A 46 -2.66 -10.40 -15.91
N GLY A 47 -2.94 -11.11 -14.81
CA GLY A 47 -1.97 -11.95 -14.12
C GLY A 47 -1.21 -11.27 -12.98
N ASP A 48 -0.84 -10.00 -13.07
CA ASP A 48 0.00 -9.30 -12.09
C ASP A 48 -0.55 -7.93 -11.63
N GLY A 49 -1.55 -7.42 -12.34
CA GLY A 49 -2.27 -6.23 -11.95
C GLY A 49 -3.36 -6.51 -10.91
N PHE A 50 -3.63 -5.55 -10.05
CA PHE A 50 -4.69 -5.63 -9.05
C PHE A 50 -5.41 -4.30 -8.87
N GLN A 51 -6.67 -4.39 -8.45
CA GLN A 51 -7.44 -3.23 -8.01
C GLN A 51 -8.20 -3.58 -6.74
N VAL A 52 -8.18 -2.66 -5.78
CA VAL A 52 -8.86 -2.80 -4.49
C VAL A 52 -9.71 -1.57 -4.26
N VAL A 53 -10.96 -1.77 -3.91
CA VAL A 53 -11.90 -0.70 -3.56
C VAL A 53 -12.19 -0.76 -2.08
N PHE A 54 -12.00 0.37 -1.41
CA PHE A 54 -12.31 0.56 -0.01
C PHE A 54 -13.53 1.46 0.13
N PRO A 55 -14.70 0.92 0.47
CA PRO A 55 -15.88 1.72 0.80
C PRO A 55 -15.63 2.62 2.01
N GLU A 56 -14.87 2.11 2.98
CA GLU A 56 -14.34 2.86 4.14
C GLU A 56 -12.91 3.31 3.81
N PRO A 57 -12.71 4.57 3.37
CA PRO A 57 -11.43 5.01 2.80
C PRO A 57 -10.28 5.16 3.82
N GLU A 58 -10.58 5.14 5.14
CA GLU A 58 -9.61 5.28 6.24
C GLU A 58 -8.54 4.18 6.23
N GLU A 59 -8.91 2.99 5.80
CA GLU A 59 -8.06 1.81 5.85
C GLU A 59 -7.12 1.69 4.65
N ALA A 60 -7.39 2.46 3.59
CA ALA A 60 -6.77 2.26 2.28
C ALA A 60 -5.25 2.50 2.28
N VAL A 61 -4.77 3.56 2.96
CA VAL A 61 -3.31 3.87 3.01
C VAL A 61 -2.55 2.81 3.79
N GLN A 62 -3.09 2.36 4.92
CA GLN A 62 -2.44 1.31 5.71
C GLN A 62 -2.42 -0.02 4.96
N ALA A 63 -3.52 -0.36 4.28
CA ALA A 63 -3.62 -1.54 3.43
C ALA A 63 -2.61 -1.50 2.26
N MET A 64 -2.42 -0.34 1.63
CA MET A 64 -1.44 -0.14 0.55
C MET A 64 -0.02 -0.48 1.03
N PHE A 65 0.41 0.02 2.19
CA PHE A 65 1.73 -0.33 2.74
C PHE A 65 1.81 -1.77 3.21
N THR A 66 0.75 -2.30 3.82
CA THR A 66 0.68 -3.71 4.25
C THR A 66 0.89 -4.66 3.08
N LEU A 67 0.19 -4.42 1.95
CA LEU A 67 0.33 -5.19 0.72
C LEU A 67 1.77 -5.16 0.20
N ARG A 68 2.34 -3.97 0.06
CA ARG A 68 3.70 -3.78 -0.43
C ARG A 68 4.74 -4.50 0.42
N LEU A 69 4.69 -4.31 1.74
CA LEU A 69 5.64 -4.90 2.67
C LEU A 69 5.50 -6.42 2.75
N PHE A 70 4.28 -6.95 2.64
CA PHE A 70 4.03 -8.39 2.53
C PHE A 70 4.72 -8.97 1.29
N LEU A 71 4.50 -8.40 0.12
CA LEU A 71 5.09 -8.88 -1.14
C LEU A 71 6.62 -8.84 -1.09
N ASN A 72 7.18 -7.82 -0.46
CA ASN A 72 8.63 -7.68 -0.35
C ASN A 72 9.27 -8.65 0.65
N SER A 73 8.54 -9.09 1.67
CA SER A 73 9.12 -9.84 2.80
C SER A 73 8.61 -11.27 2.96
N GLN A 74 7.34 -11.55 2.67
CA GLN A 74 6.70 -12.81 3.04
C GLN A 74 6.74 -13.87 1.94
N ILE A 75 7.15 -13.53 0.71
CA ILE A 75 7.25 -14.48 -0.38
C ILE A 75 8.63 -15.18 -0.29
N GLU A 76 8.64 -16.50 -0.31
CA GLU A 76 9.87 -17.29 -0.32
C GLU A 76 10.69 -16.99 -1.59
N ASP A 77 11.99 -17.19 -1.51
CA ASP A 77 12.97 -17.11 -2.61
C ASP A 77 13.06 -15.80 -3.38
N VAL A 78 12.07 -14.91 -3.30
CA VAL A 78 12.08 -13.65 -4.05
C VAL A 78 11.43 -12.51 -3.26
N ALA A 79 12.04 -11.33 -3.31
CA ALA A 79 11.40 -10.10 -2.86
C ALA A 79 10.65 -9.49 -4.04
N ILE A 80 9.34 -9.40 -3.94
CA ILE A 80 8.49 -8.80 -4.97
C ILE A 80 8.20 -7.35 -4.61
N ASN A 81 8.46 -6.46 -5.54
CA ASN A 81 8.03 -5.07 -5.43
C ASN A 81 6.77 -4.82 -6.27
N CYS A 82 6.02 -3.79 -5.94
CA CYS A 82 4.85 -3.38 -6.71
C CYS A 82 4.83 -1.87 -6.90
N THR A 83 4.30 -1.45 -8.04
CA THR A 83 3.90 -0.07 -8.30
C THR A 83 2.46 0.09 -7.85
N GLN A 84 2.13 1.18 -7.18
CA GLN A 84 0.80 1.37 -6.59
C GLN A 84 0.33 2.80 -6.75
N ALA A 85 -0.97 2.97 -6.98
CA ALA A 85 -1.61 4.27 -6.96
C ALA A 85 -2.94 4.18 -6.19
N LEU A 86 -3.07 4.97 -5.15
CA LEU A 86 -4.27 5.10 -4.33
C LEU A 86 -4.93 6.44 -4.65
N ALA A 87 -6.21 6.43 -5.00
CA ALA A 87 -6.96 7.65 -5.22
C ALA A 87 -8.24 7.68 -4.38
N TYR A 88 -8.51 8.84 -3.82
CA TYR A 88 -9.76 9.15 -3.12
C TYR A 88 -10.68 9.94 -4.03
N GLY A 89 -11.98 9.67 -4.00
CA GLY A 89 -12.93 10.39 -4.83
C GLY A 89 -14.33 9.79 -4.83
N ALA A 90 -15.19 10.33 -5.68
CA ALA A 90 -16.49 9.74 -5.96
C ALA A 90 -16.30 8.44 -6.76
N GLY A 91 -17.17 7.48 -6.49
CA GLY A 91 -17.18 6.21 -7.23
C GLY A 91 -18.29 5.31 -6.74
N GLU A 92 -18.72 4.40 -7.61
CA GLU A 92 -19.74 3.40 -7.32
C GLU A 92 -19.19 2.01 -7.61
N LEU A 93 -19.29 1.13 -6.62
CA LEU A 93 -18.91 -0.27 -6.75
C LEU A 93 -20.07 -1.04 -7.41
N SER A 94 -19.81 -1.63 -8.57
CA SER A 94 -20.79 -2.42 -9.32
C SER A 94 -20.70 -3.89 -8.95
N LYS A 95 -21.76 -4.45 -8.35
CA LYS A 95 -21.88 -5.88 -8.03
C LYS A 95 -20.64 -6.49 -7.34
N ASP A 96 -20.04 -5.74 -6.44
CA ASP A 96 -18.83 -6.14 -5.70
C ASP A 96 -17.61 -6.43 -6.60
N SER A 97 -17.63 -5.98 -7.86
CA SER A 97 -16.56 -6.17 -8.84
C SER A 97 -15.85 -4.84 -9.15
N PRO A 98 -14.61 -4.64 -8.68
CA PRO A 98 -13.81 -3.47 -9.03
C PRO A 98 -13.68 -3.22 -10.53
N GLY A 99 -13.46 -4.26 -11.34
CA GLY A 99 -13.21 -4.15 -12.77
C GLY A 99 -14.40 -3.68 -13.63
N THR A 100 -15.61 -3.72 -13.09
CA THR A 100 -16.81 -3.18 -13.75
C THR A 100 -17.30 -1.89 -13.09
N SER A 101 -16.60 -1.41 -12.10
CA SER A 101 -16.91 -0.20 -11.33
C SER A 101 -16.39 1.06 -11.99
N THR A 102 -17.00 2.19 -11.68
CA THR A 102 -16.68 3.47 -12.32
C THR A 102 -16.67 4.61 -11.31
N GLY A 103 -16.07 5.72 -11.71
CA GLY A 103 -16.03 6.95 -10.93
C GLY A 103 -14.67 7.63 -10.92
N GLU A 104 -14.62 8.80 -10.32
CA GLU A 104 -13.39 9.62 -10.27
C GLU A 104 -12.22 8.87 -9.63
N ALA A 105 -12.44 8.20 -8.50
CA ALA A 105 -11.39 7.45 -7.80
C ALA A 105 -10.75 6.37 -8.69
N PHE A 106 -11.54 5.67 -9.51
CA PHE A 106 -11.04 4.66 -10.46
C PHE A 106 -10.19 5.28 -11.56
N ILE A 107 -10.67 6.38 -12.15
CA ILE A 107 -9.95 7.10 -13.22
C ILE A 107 -8.63 7.65 -12.69
N GLN A 108 -8.64 8.28 -11.52
CA GLN A 108 -7.47 8.91 -10.95
C GLN A 108 -6.42 7.88 -10.50
N SER A 109 -6.82 6.77 -9.88
CA SER A 109 -5.88 5.71 -9.51
C SER A 109 -5.21 5.08 -10.74
N GLY A 110 -5.97 4.79 -11.81
CA GLY A 110 -5.41 4.28 -13.06
C GLY A 110 -4.41 5.24 -13.71
N ARG A 111 -4.79 6.52 -13.87
CA ARG A 111 -3.88 7.55 -14.43
C ARG A 111 -2.63 7.77 -13.59
N ALA A 112 -2.76 7.73 -12.27
CA ALA A 112 -1.63 7.88 -11.37
C ALA A 112 -0.69 6.67 -11.45
N LEU A 113 -1.21 5.45 -11.63
CA LEU A 113 -0.42 4.25 -11.85
C LEU A 113 0.36 4.34 -13.17
N ASP A 114 -0.29 4.75 -14.26
CA ASP A 114 0.33 4.92 -15.58
C ASP A 114 1.51 5.91 -15.55
N ASN A 115 1.45 6.90 -14.66
CA ASN A 115 2.50 7.92 -14.48
C ASN A 115 3.54 7.57 -13.40
N ALA A 116 3.36 6.48 -12.67
CA ALA A 116 4.31 6.04 -11.65
C ALA A 116 5.46 5.24 -12.29
N ARG A 117 6.66 5.37 -11.73
CA ARG A 117 7.80 4.52 -12.10
C ARG A 117 7.74 3.21 -11.33
N GLY A 118 8.37 2.17 -11.87
CA GLY A 118 8.40 0.86 -11.24
C GLY A 118 8.84 0.92 -9.77
N GLY A 119 8.00 0.42 -8.88
CA GLY A 119 8.24 0.44 -7.45
C GLY A 119 7.90 1.77 -6.74
N GLU A 120 7.36 2.77 -7.41
CA GLU A 120 6.80 3.95 -6.76
C GLU A 120 5.38 3.68 -6.26
N PHE A 121 4.96 4.44 -5.26
CA PHE A 121 3.55 4.58 -4.95
C PHE A 121 3.12 6.05 -5.05
N ARG A 122 1.86 6.26 -5.36
CA ARG A 122 1.22 7.57 -5.43
C ARG A 122 -0.07 7.59 -4.64
N VAL A 123 -0.38 8.74 -4.05
CA VAL A 123 -1.65 8.99 -3.39
C VAL A 123 -2.26 10.24 -3.99
N ILE A 124 -3.47 10.12 -4.51
CA ILE A 124 -4.22 11.21 -5.13
C ILE A 124 -5.40 11.55 -4.22
N GLN A 125 -5.47 12.80 -3.78
CA GLN A 125 -6.59 13.30 -3.01
C GLN A 125 -7.83 13.52 -3.87
N ALA A 126 -9.00 13.44 -3.24
CA ALA A 126 -10.22 13.93 -3.84
C ALA A 126 -10.08 15.40 -4.27
N THR A 127 -10.72 15.77 -5.37
CA THR A 127 -10.68 17.15 -5.87
C THR A 127 -11.29 18.11 -4.84
N VAL A 128 -10.51 19.06 -4.34
CA VAL A 128 -10.99 20.06 -3.37
C VAL A 128 -11.83 21.10 -4.10
N THR A 129 -13.13 21.13 -3.84
CA THR A 129 -14.09 22.03 -4.53
C THR A 129 -14.21 23.41 -3.89
N ASN A 130 -13.66 23.64 -2.70
CA ASN A 130 -13.99 24.82 -1.87
C ASN A 130 -12.89 25.92 -1.83
N GLY A 131 -12.09 26.08 -2.89
CA GLY A 131 -11.10 27.17 -2.98
C GLY A 131 -9.90 27.03 -2.04
N LYS A 132 -9.76 25.92 -1.31
CA LYS A 132 -8.56 25.60 -0.52
C LYS A 132 -7.40 25.24 -1.47
N THR A 133 -6.18 25.58 -1.09
CA THR A 133 -4.98 25.19 -1.83
C THR A 133 -4.81 23.67 -1.78
N SER A 134 -4.64 23.04 -2.93
CA SER A 134 -4.41 21.60 -3.02
C SER A 134 -3.11 21.22 -2.29
N GLN A 135 -3.18 20.20 -1.45
CA GLN A 135 -2.01 19.60 -0.79
C GLN A 135 -1.30 18.58 -1.69
N GLN A 136 -1.80 18.30 -2.89
CA GLN A 136 -1.26 17.29 -3.79
C GLN A 136 0.25 17.43 -4.05
N PRO A 137 0.84 18.61 -4.29
CA PRO A 137 2.28 18.74 -4.48
C PRO A 137 3.11 18.26 -3.28
N ALA A 138 2.64 18.51 -2.06
CA ALA A 138 3.31 18.03 -0.84
C ALA A 138 3.20 16.51 -0.71
N ILE A 139 2.03 15.93 -1.02
CA ILE A 139 1.81 14.49 -1.03
C ILE A 139 2.72 13.81 -2.07
N ASP A 140 2.84 14.37 -3.27
CA ASP A 140 3.69 13.81 -4.32
C ASP A 140 5.16 13.75 -3.89
N ILE A 141 5.65 14.79 -3.21
CA ILE A 141 7.01 14.81 -2.65
C ILE A 141 7.17 13.72 -1.58
N MET A 142 6.22 13.62 -0.64
CA MET A 142 6.25 12.60 0.42
C MET A 142 6.19 11.18 -0.16
N CYS A 143 5.32 10.93 -1.14
CA CYS A 143 5.23 9.65 -1.84
C CYS A 143 6.56 9.28 -2.52
N SER A 144 7.19 10.24 -3.19
CA SER A 144 8.49 10.02 -3.83
C SER A 144 9.59 9.68 -2.82
N GLN A 145 9.68 10.42 -1.72
CA GLN A 145 10.67 10.18 -0.67
C GLN A 145 10.46 8.83 0.04
N LEU A 146 9.21 8.50 0.39
CA LEU A 146 8.90 7.21 1.01
C LEU A 146 9.12 6.06 0.03
N SER A 147 8.78 6.20 -1.25
CA SER A 147 9.10 5.21 -2.28
C SER A 147 10.60 4.94 -2.36
N TYR A 148 11.42 6.00 -2.29
CA TYR A 148 12.88 5.87 -2.26
C TYR A 148 13.37 5.06 -1.06
N VAL A 149 12.81 5.28 0.14
CA VAL A 149 13.14 4.53 1.34
C VAL A 149 12.69 3.07 1.21
N LEU A 150 11.43 2.84 0.87
CA LEU A 150 10.84 1.50 0.80
C LEU A 150 11.48 0.62 -0.28
N ASN A 151 11.92 1.20 -1.41
CA ASN A 151 12.61 0.48 -2.48
C ASN A 151 14.02 -0.02 -2.09
N ARG A 152 14.56 0.45 -0.97
CA ARG A 152 15.90 0.07 -0.48
C ARG A 152 15.88 -0.86 0.72
N LEU A 153 14.71 -1.24 1.18
CA LEU A 153 14.58 -2.16 2.30
C LEU A 153 15.16 -3.53 1.94
N SER A 154 15.96 -4.06 2.84
CA SER A 154 16.24 -5.50 2.83
C SER A 154 15.00 -6.29 3.21
N LYS A 155 14.93 -7.56 2.80
CA LYS A 155 13.81 -8.45 3.16
C LYS A 155 13.52 -8.48 4.67
N LYS A 156 14.58 -8.46 5.51
CA LYS A 156 14.47 -8.42 6.98
C LYS A 156 13.91 -7.09 7.51
N GLN A 157 14.23 -5.98 6.87
CA GLN A 157 13.66 -4.68 7.23
C GLN A 157 12.19 -4.58 6.80
N ALA A 158 11.88 -5.04 5.60
CA ALA A 158 10.50 -5.10 5.11
C ALA A 158 9.63 -6.00 5.99
N ASP A 159 10.15 -7.16 6.43
CA ASP A 159 9.47 -8.07 7.35
C ASP A 159 9.15 -7.40 8.70
N LEU A 160 10.13 -6.71 9.29
CA LEU A 160 9.89 -6.00 10.54
C LEU A 160 8.86 -4.87 10.38
N LEU A 161 8.91 -4.11 9.28
CA LEU A 161 7.89 -3.10 8.99
C LEU A 161 6.52 -3.71 8.72
N TYR A 162 6.45 -4.86 8.04
CA TYR A 162 5.22 -5.60 7.85
C TYR A 162 4.60 -6.02 9.18
N GLN A 163 5.39 -6.60 10.10
CA GLN A 163 4.93 -6.94 11.45
C GLN A 163 4.43 -5.70 12.20
N TYR A 164 5.12 -4.57 12.04
CA TYR A 164 4.78 -3.32 12.73
C TYR A 164 3.46 -2.72 12.23
N ILE A 165 3.25 -2.64 10.91
CA ILE A 165 2.04 -2.05 10.33
C ILE A 165 0.83 -3.00 10.41
N SER A 166 1.05 -4.30 10.20
CA SER A 166 -0.04 -5.29 10.20
C SER A 166 -0.66 -5.54 11.59
N GLN A 167 0.04 -5.14 12.67
CA GLN A 167 -0.43 -5.19 14.04
C GLN A 167 -0.83 -3.80 14.58
N ASP A 168 -1.09 -2.85 13.69
CA ASP A 168 -1.51 -1.49 14.03
C ASP A 168 -0.51 -0.76 14.95
N PHE A 169 0.77 -0.76 14.54
CA PHE A 169 1.86 -0.05 15.21
C PHE A 169 2.00 -0.40 16.71
N PRO A 170 2.20 -1.67 17.07
CA PRO A 170 2.28 -2.12 18.45
C PRO A 170 3.49 -1.50 19.17
N LYS A 171 3.46 -1.51 20.50
CA LYS A 171 4.63 -1.13 21.29
C LYS A 171 5.84 -1.98 20.88
N HIS A 172 7.02 -1.36 20.77
CA HIS A 172 8.25 -2.04 20.34
C HIS A 172 8.61 -3.25 21.22
N GLN A 173 8.14 -3.31 22.48
CA GLN A 173 8.33 -4.48 23.34
C GLN A 173 7.61 -5.72 22.79
N VAL A 174 6.40 -5.57 22.26
CA VAL A 174 5.65 -6.68 21.64
C VAL A 174 6.44 -7.28 20.46
N LEU A 175 6.96 -6.41 19.60
CA LEU A 175 7.80 -6.88 18.48
C LEU A 175 9.11 -7.50 18.97
N ALA A 176 9.68 -6.99 20.07
CA ALA A 176 10.90 -7.53 20.66
C ALA A 176 10.71 -8.96 21.15
N ASP A 177 9.59 -9.20 21.85
CA ASP A 177 9.21 -10.51 22.34
C ASP A 177 8.97 -11.51 21.18
N ASN A 178 8.25 -11.07 20.13
CA ASN A 178 7.99 -11.88 18.94
C ASN A 178 9.25 -12.22 18.15
N ASN A 179 10.26 -11.35 18.19
CA ASN A 179 11.52 -11.52 17.44
C ASN A 179 12.69 -12.03 18.31
N ASN A 180 12.45 -12.42 19.57
CA ASN A 180 13.46 -12.88 20.52
C ASN A 180 14.66 -11.92 20.61
N THR A 181 14.40 -10.61 20.77
CA THR A 181 15.43 -9.56 20.82
C THR A 181 15.07 -8.47 21.83
N SER A 182 15.91 -7.45 21.98
CA SER A 182 15.63 -6.34 22.87
C SER A 182 14.75 -5.27 22.23
N ARG A 183 13.96 -4.56 23.06
CA ARG A 183 13.19 -3.39 22.63
C ARG A 183 14.07 -2.34 21.95
N GLN A 184 15.29 -2.11 22.45
CA GLN A 184 16.23 -1.15 21.87
C GLN A 184 16.61 -1.56 20.44
N ASN A 185 16.93 -2.85 20.21
CA ASN A 185 17.25 -3.37 18.88
C ASN A 185 16.08 -3.17 17.91
N ILE A 186 14.84 -3.46 18.33
CA ILE A 186 13.64 -3.19 17.50
C ILE A 186 13.53 -1.71 17.16
N SER A 187 13.71 -0.81 18.14
CA SER A 187 13.62 0.64 17.92
C SER A 187 14.64 1.12 16.89
N GLU A 188 15.89 0.68 16.99
CA GLU A 188 16.96 1.03 16.06
C GLU A 188 16.69 0.47 14.65
N ARG A 189 16.23 -0.78 14.56
CA ARG A 189 15.89 -1.41 13.27
C ARG A 189 14.70 -0.74 12.59
N LEU A 190 13.63 -0.42 13.31
CA LEU A 190 12.48 0.31 12.77
C LEU A 190 12.89 1.70 12.30
N LYS A 191 13.68 2.44 13.09
CA LYS A 191 14.18 3.74 12.70
C LYS A 191 15.03 3.68 11.43
N SER A 192 15.95 2.71 11.34
CA SER A 192 16.79 2.53 10.14
C SER A 192 16.00 2.12 8.91
N ALA A 193 14.85 1.49 9.07
CA ALA A 193 13.93 1.10 8.00
C ALA A 193 12.89 2.18 7.64
N GLY A 194 12.90 3.34 8.32
CA GLY A 194 11.92 4.40 8.11
C GLY A 194 10.56 4.14 8.75
N GLY A 195 10.48 3.25 9.76
CA GLY A 195 9.23 2.93 10.46
C GLY A 195 8.55 4.14 11.10
N ASP A 196 9.33 5.11 11.57
CA ASP A 196 8.83 6.35 12.17
C ASP A 196 8.10 7.27 11.16
N LEU A 197 8.20 6.99 9.84
CA LEU A 197 7.58 7.80 8.80
C LEU A 197 6.20 7.30 8.41
N LEU A 198 5.89 6.01 8.63
CA LEU A 198 4.67 5.39 8.12
C LEU A 198 3.41 5.90 8.85
N ALA A 199 3.39 5.82 10.17
CA ALA A 199 2.23 6.26 10.94
C ALA A 199 1.91 7.76 10.76
N PRO A 200 2.89 8.70 10.80
CA PRO A 200 2.63 10.10 10.50
C PRO A 200 2.10 10.34 9.08
N PHE A 201 2.61 9.62 8.08
CA PHE A 201 2.10 9.73 6.71
C PHE A 201 0.66 9.24 6.61
N ILE A 202 0.34 8.07 7.16
CA ILE A 202 -1.02 7.51 7.18
C ILE A 202 -1.99 8.48 7.86
N ASN A 203 -1.62 8.99 9.04
CA ASN A 203 -2.44 9.94 9.78
C ASN A 203 -2.66 11.24 9.01
N TYR A 204 -1.62 11.74 8.34
CA TYR A 204 -1.73 12.95 7.52
C TYR A 204 -2.71 12.76 6.35
N ILE A 205 -2.56 11.66 5.59
CA ILE A 205 -3.46 11.38 4.47
C ILE A 205 -4.90 11.18 4.96
N ASN A 206 -5.09 10.49 6.08
CA ASN A 206 -6.41 10.27 6.65
C ASN A 206 -7.05 11.58 7.15
N ALA A 207 -6.30 12.50 7.73
CA ALA A 207 -6.82 13.80 8.15
C ALA A 207 -7.28 14.68 6.98
N LEU A 208 -6.61 14.59 5.82
CA LEU A 208 -6.96 15.38 4.65
C LEU A 208 -8.30 15.01 4.00
N LYS A 209 -8.80 13.78 4.20
CA LYS A 209 -10.12 13.35 3.70
C LYS A 209 -11.27 14.10 4.40
N ASP A 210 -11.10 14.37 5.69
CA ASP A 210 -12.14 15.02 6.51
C ASP A 210 -12.30 16.51 6.15
N GLU A 211 -11.37 17.05 5.36
CA GLU A 211 -11.37 18.42 4.89
C GLU A 211 -11.94 18.58 3.46
N ALA A 212 -12.15 17.50 2.73
CA ALA A 212 -12.64 17.48 1.35
C ALA A 212 -14.17 17.28 1.31
#